data_f69def3c125b4343e059b9332d991891
#
_entry.id   f69def3c125b4343e059b9332d991891
#
_cell.length_a   1.000
_cell.length_b   1.000
_cell.length_c   1.000
_cell.angle_alpha   90.00
_cell.angle_beta   90.00
_cell.angle_gamma   90.00
#
_symmetry.space_group_name_H-M   'P 1'
#
loop_
_entity.id
_entity.type
_entity.pdbx_description
1 polymer ?
#
loop_
_entity_poly.entity_id
_entity_poly.type
_entity_poly.pdbx_seq_one_letter_code
_entity_poly.pdbx_strand_id
1 'polypeptide(L)'
;VENDVKMFILCNPYNPIGKVWKEDELKQIGEICKKHHVLVIVDEIHEDFVYGDHVHIPFYNVDESYKEFSVVLTAPSKTFNLAGLQTSNIIIANEKLRKVYQETMNRYGVNEPNFLGIIACMTAYNECELWVDEMLEYVYDNFTYFDEFLKENLPHIHLVKPEGLYLCWVDFRECGLDKDELEKTMLEKAGLWLD
;
A
#
# COMPACT_ATOMS: atom_id res chain seq x y z
N VAL A 1 -6.14 -4.21 25.88
CA VAL A 1 -5.74 -3.03 25.10
C VAL A 1 -5.98 -1.82 25.98
N GLU A 2 -4.93 -1.11 26.38
CA GLU A 2 -5.00 0.00 27.34
C GLU A 2 -5.90 1.15 26.87
N ASN A 3 -6.09 1.32 25.55
CA ASN A 3 -6.76 2.47 24.94
C ASN A 3 -8.11 2.15 24.28
N ASP A 4 -8.74 1.01 24.55
CA ASP A 4 -10.04 0.59 23.99
C ASP A 4 -10.11 0.76 22.44
N VAL A 5 -9.06 0.34 21.74
CA VAL A 5 -8.97 0.41 20.28
C VAL A 5 -10.07 -0.43 19.65
N LYS A 6 -10.83 0.15 18.72
CA LYS A 6 -11.97 -0.50 18.04
C LYS A 6 -11.64 -0.86 16.59
N MET A 7 -10.66 -0.19 16.00
CA MET A 7 -10.30 -0.34 14.59
C MET A 7 -8.80 -0.26 14.44
N PHE A 8 -8.26 -1.08 13.53
CA PHE A 8 -6.86 -1.06 13.11
C PHE A 8 -6.80 -0.96 11.58
N ILE A 9 -5.96 -0.07 11.07
CA ILE A 9 -5.71 0.06 9.62
C ILE A 9 -4.38 -0.61 9.34
N LEU A 10 -4.41 -1.65 8.51
CA LEU A 10 -3.25 -2.41 8.05
C LEU A 10 -2.97 -2.06 6.59
N CYS A 11 -1.80 -1.54 6.29
CA CYS A 11 -1.33 -1.32 4.92
C CYS A 11 -0.47 -2.52 4.48
N ASN A 12 -0.85 -3.19 3.40
CA ASN A 12 -0.20 -4.40 2.90
C ASN A 12 -0.20 -4.47 1.36
N PRO A 13 0.91 -4.26 0.66
CA PRO A 13 2.27 -3.88 1.14
C PRO A 13 2.32 -2.53 1.88
N TYR A 14 3.30 -2.37 2.76
CA TYR A 14 3.34 -1.23 3.69
C TYR A 14 4.00 0.02 3.10
N ASN A 15 3.20 1.02 2.82
CA ASN A 15 3.63 2.35 2.41
C ASN A 15 4.04 3.17 3.66
N PRO A 16 5.23 3.83 3.69
CA PRO A 16 6.11 4.11 2.54
C PRO A 16 7.35 3.20 2.42
N ILE A 17 7.59 2.28 3.34
CA ILE A 17 8.86 1.54 3.46
C ILE A 17 8.98 0.43 2.40
N GLY A 18 7.88 -0.03 1.82
CA GLY A 18 7.89 -1.10 0.83
C GLY A 18 7.97 -2.51 1.43
N LYS A 19 7.61 -2.68 2.71
CA LYS A 19 7.55 -4.01 3.33
C LYS A 19 6.36 -4.80 2.80
N VAL A 20 6.61 -6.05 2.40
CA VAL A 20 5.59 -7.05 2.11
C VAL A 20 5.42 -7.95 3.34
N TRP A 21 4.21 -7.96 3.92
CA TRP A 21 3.95 -8.74 5.13
C TRP A 21 3.92 -10.23 4.84
N LYS A 22 4.60 -11.02 5.67
CA LYS A 22 4.60 -12.47 5.59
C LYS A 22 3.35 -13.06 6.20
N GLU A 23 3.00 -14.28 5.81
CA GLU A 23 1.80 -14.97 6.29
C GLU A 23 1.75 -15.10 7.82
N ASP A 24 2.88 -15.44 8.45
CA ASP A 24 2.99 -15.58 9.89
C ASP A 24 2.84 -14.24 10.63
N GLU A 25 3.32 -13.14 10.05
CA GLU A 25 3.13 -11.79 10.59
C GLU A 25 1.65 -11.36 10.49
N LEU A 26 1.03 -11.55 9.32
CA LEU A 26 -0.39 -11.27 9.11
C LEU A 26 -1.28 -12.09 10.05
N LYS A 27 -0.91 -13.36 10.26
CA LYS A 27 -1.60 -14.24 11.20
C LYS A 27 -1.51 -13.73 12.63
N GLN A 28 -0.33 -13.29 13.09
CA GLN A 28 -0.16 -12.71 14.41
C GLN A 28 -1.04 -11.45 14.59
N ILE A 29 -1.05 -10.57 13.60
CA ILE A 29 -1.92 -9.36 13.60
C ILE A 29 -3.40 -9.77 13.67
N GLY A 30 -3.82 -10.70 12.83
CA GLY A 30 -5.21 -11.16 12.77
C GLY A 30 -5.69 -11.78 14.08
N GLU A 31 -4.87 -12.66 14.69
CA GLU A 31 -5.21 -13.27 15.97
C GLU A 31 -5.29 -12.27 17.13
N ILE A 32 -4.43 -11.26 17.14
CA ILE A 32 -4.51 -10.17 18.14
C ILE A 32 -5.81 -9.36 17.95
N CYS A 33 -6.11 -8.97 16.71
CA CYS A 33 -7.33 -8.21 16.41
C CYS A 33 -8.59 -9.00 16.73
N LYS A 34 -8.64 -10.27 16.35
CA LYS A 34 -9.73 -11.21 16.66
C LYS A 34 -9.95 -11.36 18.16
N LYS A 35 -8.89 -11.59 18.93
CA LYS A 35 -8.92 -11.74 20.38
C LYS A 35 -9.49 -10.50 21.08
N HIS A 36 -9.21 -9.32 20.57
CA HIS A 36 -9.61 -8.04 21.18
C HIS A 36 -10.83 -7.40 20.51
N HIS A 37 -11.49 -8.10 19.59
CA HIS A 37 -12.67 -7.60 18.86
C HIS A 37 -12.40 -6.27 18.13
N VAL A 38 -11.22 -6.15 17.51
CA VAL A 38 -10.79 -4.99 16.73
C VAL A 38 -11.15 -5.23 15.26
N LEU A 39 -11.90 -4.30 14.65
CA LEU A 39 -12.15 -4.31 13.21
C LEU A 39 -10.85 -3.99 12.46
N VAL A 40 -10.52 -4.76 11.43
CA VAL A 40 -9.34 -4.50 10.59
C VAL A 40 -9.76 -3.91 9.25
N ILE A 41 -9.24 -2.75 8.91
CA ILE A 41 -9.31 -2.19 7.56
C ILE A 41 -7.97 -2.49 6.90
N VAL A 42 -8.00 -3.31 5.85
CA VAL A 42 -6.78 -3.73 5.14
C VAL A 42 -6.67 -2.93 3.84
N ASP A 43 -5.67 -2.07 3.77
CA ASP A 43 -5.36 -1.31 2.57
C ASP A 43 -4.36 -2.10 1.71
N GLU A 44 -4.89 -2.77 0.68
CA GLU A 44 -4.13 -3.58 -0.27
C GLU A 44 -3.96 -2.87 -1.63
N ILE A 45 -4.10 -1.55 -1.66
CA ILE A 45 -4.03 -0.75 -2.90
C ILE A 45 -2.71 -0.91 -3.67
N HIS A 46 -1.67 -1.39 -3.03
CA HIS A 46 -0.35 -1.65 -3.61
C HIS A 46 -0.06 -3.14 -3.86
N GLU A 47 -1.09 -4.00 -3.84
CA GLU A 47 -0.96 -5.46 -3.92
C GLU A 47 -0.14 -5.98 -5.10
N ASP A 48 -0.19 -5.29 -6.25
CA ASP A 48 0.52 -5.67 -7.47
C ASP A 48 2.02 -5.30 -7.44
N PHE A 49 2.44 -4.39 -6.57
CA PHE A 49 3.84 -3.97 -6.47
C PHE A 49 4.60 -4.87 -5.50
N VAL A 50 5.13 -5.97 -6.00
CA VAL A 50 5.91 -6.95 -5.23
C VAL A 50 7.11 -7.39 -6.06
N TYR A 51 8.30 -7.51 -5.45
CA TYR A 51 9.56 -7.75 -6.14
C TYR A 51 10.31 -8.97 -5.60
N GLY A 52 11.11 -9.60 -6.48
CA GLY A 52 11.94 -10.75 -6.13
C GLY A 52 11.13 -11.96 -5.70
N ASP A 53 11.51 -12.56 -4.58
CA ASP A 53 10.85 -13.76 -4.03
C ASP A 53 9.67 -13.43 -3.10
N HIS A 54 9.30 -12.14 -2.99
CA HIS A 54 8.18 -11.72 -2.16
C HIS A 54 6.86 -11.97 -2.89
N VAL A 55 5.83 -12.29 -2.12
CA VAL A 55 4.47 -12.52 -2.64
C VAL A 55 3.49 -11.77 -1.76
N HIS A 56 2.61 -10.98 -2.37
CA HIS A 56 1.48 -10.41 -1.65
C HIS A 56 0.51 -11.50 -1.22
N ILE A 57 0.14 -11.50 0.05
CA ILE A 57 -0.84 -12.41 0.62
C ILE A 57 -2.06 -11.59 1.03
N PRO A 58 -3.19 -11.72 0.31
CA PRO A 58 -4.42 -11.07 0.71
C PRO A 58 -4.83 -11.49 2.13
N PHE A 59 -5.21 -10.53 2.96
CA PHE A 59 -5.51 -10.81 4.36
C PHE A 59 -6.63 -11.85 4.55
N TYR A 60 -7.58 -11.90 3.62
CA TYR A 60 -8.65 -12.91 3.60
C TYR A 60 -8.16 -14.33 3.33
N ASN A 61 -6.95 -14.50 2.76
CA ASN A 61 -6.39 -15.81 2.45
C ASN A 61 -5.58 -16.39 3.60
N VAL A 62 -5.26 -15.59 4.62
CA VAL A 62 -4.50 -16.05 5.81
C VAL A 62 -5.36 -16.96 6.69
N ASP A 63 -6.62 -16.59 6.96
CA ASP A 63 -7.58 -17.39 7.72
C ASP A 63 -9.02 -16.98 7.34
N GLU A 64 -9.87 -17.96 7.08
CA GLU A 64 -11.26 -17.73 6.69
C GLU A 64 -12.05 -16.91 7.71
N SER A 65 -11.75 -17.05 9.00
CA SER A 65 -12.44 -16.30 10.07
C SER A 65 -12.15 -14.80 10.04
N TYR A 66 -11.09 -14.35 9.33
CA TYR A 66 -10.76 -12.93 9.24
C TYR A 66 -11.78 -12.14 8.42
N LYS A 67 -12.52 -12.81 7.55
CA LYS A 67 -13.64 -12.24 6.81
C LYS A 67 -14.75 -11.70 7.70
N GLU A 68 -14.86 -12.19 8.94
CA GLU A 68 -15.91 -11.77 9.88
C GLU A 68 -15.66 -10.39 10.51
N PHE A 69 -14.41 -9.94 10.57
CA PHE A 69 -14.04 -8.71 11.27
C PHE A 69 -13.08 -7.83 10.48
N SER A 70 -13.03 -7.98 9.16
CA SER A 70 -12.18 -7.12 8.34
C SER A 70 -12.87 -6.64 7.07
N VAL A 71 -12.32 -5.56 6.51
CA VAL A 71 -12.70 -4.94 5.25
C VAL A 71 -11.43 -4.78 4.43
N VAL A 72 -11.41 -5.28 3.20
CA VAL A 72 -10.26 -5.17 2.29
C VAL A 72 -10.53 -4.08 1.25
N LEU A 73 -9.56 -3.22 1.05
CA LEU A 73 -9.60 -2.11 0.11
C LEU A 73 -8.57 -2.35 -0.99
N THR A 74 -9.01 -2.35 -2.26
CA THR A 74 -8.13 -2.40 -3.43
C THR A 74 -8.51 -1.30 -4.42
N ALA A 75 -7.64 -0.97 -5.35
CA ALA A 75 -7.98 -0.01 -6.40
C ALA A 75 -7.03 -0.12 -7.60
N PRO A 76 -7.51 0.17 -8.83
CA PRO A 76 -6.65 0.25 -10.01
C PRO A 76 -5.75 1.50 -10.02
N SER A 77 -5.96 2.40 -9.07
CA SER A 77 -5.40 3.75 -9.10
C SER A 77 -3.88 3.80 -9.03
N LYS A 78 -3.24 2.89 -8.30
CA LYS A 78 -1.79 2.86 -8.15
C LYS A 78 -1.15 2.03 -9.26
N THR A 79 -1.59 0.82 -9.47
CA THR A 79 -1.06 -0.08 -10.47
C THR A 79 -1.17 0.48 -11.88
N PHE A 80 -2.33 1.04 -12.22
CA PHE A 80 -2.62 1.51 -13.58
C PHE A 80 -2.62 3.04 -13.73
N ASN A 81 -2.11 3.77 -12.72
CA ASN A 81 -2.06 5.25 -12.72
C ASN A 81 -3.42 5.92 -12.97
N LEU A 82 -4.47 5.40 -12.37
CA LEU A 82 -5.87 5.82 -12.56
C LEU A 82 -6.44 6.62 -11.38
N ALA A 83 -5.60 7.21 -10.53
CA ALA A 83 -6.04 7.90 -9.32
C ALA A 83 -7.07 9.03 -9.60
N GLY A 84 -6.93 9.73 -10.73
CA GLY A 84 -7.84 10.81 -11.14
C GLY A 84 -9.28 10.35 -11.38
N LEU A 85 -9.52 9.05 -11.59
CA LEU A 85 -10.86 8.48 -11.77
C LEU A 85 -11.56 8.16 -10.46
N GLN A 86 -10.87 8.23 -9.33
CA GLN A 86 -11.42 8.08 -7.96
C GLN A 86 -12.28 6.81 -7.79
N THR A 87 -11.77 5.69 -8.31
CA THR A 87 -12.46 4.38 -8.25
C THR A 87 -11.67 3.42 -7.38
N SER A 88 -12.37 2.75 -6.47
CA SER A 88 -11.80 1.72 -5.58
C SER A 88 -12.78 0.58 -5.39
N ASN A 89 -12.26 -0.57 -4.97
CA ASN A 89 -13.03 -1.73 -4.60
C ASN A 89 -13.02 -1.90 -3.08
N ILE A 90 -14.20 -2.08 -2.49
CA ILE A 90 -14.35 -2.28 -1.05
C ILE A 90 -14.98 -3.63 -0.85
N ILE A 91 -14.19 -4.58 -0.33
CA ILE A 91 -14.56 -5.98 -0.19
C ILE A 91 -14.95 -6.23 1.27
N ILE A 92 -16.22 -6.52 1.51
CA ILE A 92 -16.77 -6.79 2.84
C ILE A 92 -17.50 -8.13 2.80
N ALA A 93 -16.89 -9.17 3.30
CA ALA A 93 -17.48 -10.51 3.31
C ALA A 93 -18.61 -10.64 4.35
N ASN A 94 -18.42 -10.08 5.54
CA ASN A 94 -19.43 -10.08 6.59
C ASN A 94 -20.67 -9.28 6.20
N GLU A 95 -21.82 -9.93 6.11
CA GLU A 95 -23.08 -9.33 5.65
C GLU A 95 -23.56 -8.17 6.55
N LYS A 96 -23.37 -8.27 7.87
CA LYS A 96 -23.77 -7.21 8.81
C LYS A 96 -22.94 -5.96 8.62
N LEU A 97 -21.62 -6.09 8.49
CA LEU A 97 -20.71 -4.99 8.21
C LEU A 97 -21.03 -4.36 6.85
N ARG A 98 -21.23 -5.18 5.83
CA ARG A 98 -21.57 -4.72 4.48
C ARG A 98 -22.88 -3.92 4.47
N LYS A 99 -23.89 -4.37 5.18
CA LYS A 99 -25.17 -3.65 5.31
C LYS A 99 -24.99 -2.27 5.95
N VAL A 100 -24.27 -2.19 7.08
CA VAL A 100 -23.97 -0.91 7.75
C VAL A 100 -23.21 0.04 6.82
N TYR A 101 -22.22 -0.48 6.09
CA TYR A 101 -21.47 0.28 5.11
C TYR A 101 -22.40 0.83 4.00
N GLN A 102 -23.23 -0.01 3.38
CA GLN A 102 -24.15 0.39 2.31
C GLN A 102 -25.16 1.43 2.78
N GLU A 103 -25.76 1.24 3.96
CA GLU A 103 -26.68 2.21 4.56
C GLU A 103 -26.02 3.57 4.80
N THR A 104 -24.73 3.54 5.20
CA THR A 104 -23.95 4.77 5.42
C THR A 104 -23.67 5.47 4.09
N MET A 105 -23.20 4.75 3.08
CA MET A 105 -22.93 5.29 1.74
C MET A 105 -24.20 5.91 1.12
N ASN A 106 -25.34 5.23 1.23
CA ASN A 106 -26.63 5.74 0.76
C ASN A 106 -27.03 7.04 1.49
N ARG A 107 -26.80 7.10 2.80
CA ARG A 107 -27.12 8.30 3.61
C ARG A 107 -26.33 9.53 3.18
N TYR A 108 -25.07 9.33 2.78
CA TYR A 108 -24.19 10.42 2.31
C TYR A 108 -24.28 10.68 0.79
N GLY A 109 -25.02 9.86 0.04
CA GLY A 109 -25.17 10.02 -1.40
C GLY A 109 -23.88 9.78 -2.20
N VAL A 110 -22.97 8.93 -1.68
CA VAL A 110 -21.66 8.64 -2.28
C VAL A 110 -21.55 7.19 -2.76
N ASN A 111 -22.65 6.60 -3.15
CA ASN A 111 -22.79 5.20 -3.54
C ASN A 111 -22.66 4.93 -5.05
N GLU A 112 -22.54 5.96 -5.86
CA GLU A 112 -22.40 5.82 -7.32
C GLU A 112 -20.96 6.13 -7.74
N PRO A 113 -20.20 5.13 -8.24
CA PRO A 113 -18.86 5.37 -8.74
C PRO A 113 -18.90 6.13 -10.08
N ASN A 114 -17.78 6.78 -10.42
CA ASN A 114 -17.58 7.41 -11.71
C ASN A 114 -17.70 6.36 -12.84
N PHE A 115 -18.57 6.62 -13.82
CA PHE A 115 -18.82 5.72 -14.94
C PHE A 115 -17.54 5.37 -15.73
N LEU A 116 -16.70 6.36 -16.02
CA LEU A 116 -15.42 6.13 -16.72
C LEU A 116 -14.45 5.33 -15.85
N GLY A 117 -14.52 5.52 -14.54
CA GLY A 117 -13.73 4.76 -13.58
C GLY A 117 -14.11 3.28 -13.54
N ILE A 118 -15.38 2.94 -13.67
CA ILE A 118 -15.83 1.53 -13.77
C ILE A 118 -15.23 0.87 -15.01
N ILE A 119 -15.37 1.52 -16.19
CA ILE A 119 -14.86 0.98 -17.45
C ILE A 119 -13.34 0.83 -17.39
N ALA A 120 -12.63 1.86 -16.91
CA ALA A 120 -11.19 1.82 -16.78
C ALA A 120 -10.71 0.72 -15.83
N CYS A 121 -11.38 0.54 -14.68
CA CYS A 121 -11.10 -0.53 -13.73
C CYS A 121 -11.26 -1.92 -14.37
N MET A 122 -12.36 -2.14 -15.07
CA MET A 122 -12.62 -3.41 -15.77
C MET A 122 -11.57 -3.68 -16.85
N THR A 123 -11.25 -2.71 -17.68
CA THR A 123 -10.25 -2.84 -18.75
C THR A 123 -8.86 -3.09 -18.16
N ALA A 124 -8.48 -2.33 -17.15
CA ALA A 124 -7.18 -2.45 -16.48
C ALA A 124 -6.93 -3.89 -15.98
N TYR A 125 -7.86 -4.43 -15.22
CA TYR A 125 -7.70 -5.77 -14.65
C TYR A 125 -7.89 -6.91 -15.67
N ASN A 126 -8.64 -6.71 -16.75
CA ASN A 126 -8.89 -7.78 -17.72
C ASN A 126 -7.89 -7.80 -18.89
N GLU A 127 -7.25 -6.67 -19.22
CA GLU A 127 -6.54 -6.53 -20.49
C GLU A 127 -5.10 -6.01 -20.35
N CYS A 128 -4.67 -5.55 -19.15
CA CYS A 128 -3.38 -4.89 -18.99
C CYS A 128 -2.35 -5.67 -18.17
N GLU A 129 -2.45 -6.99 -18.07
CA GLU A 129 -1.51 -7.84 -17.32
C GLU A 129 -0.07 -7.66 -17.82
N LEU A 130 0.17 -7.79 -19.11
CA LEU A 130 1.50 -7.64 -19.71
C LEU A 130 2.10 -6.25 -19.42
N TRP A 131 1.28 -5.21 -19.45
CA TRP A 131 1.73 -3.85 -19.13
C TRP A 131 2.18 -3.73 -17.68
N VAL A 132 1.50 -4.41 -16.75
CA VAL A 132 1.90 -4.46 -15.32
C VAL A 132 3.25 -5.14 -15.16
N ASP A 133 3.46 -6.29 -15.82
CA ASP A 133 4.72 -7.02 -15.77
C ASP A 133 5.89 -6.16 -16.25
N GLU A 134 5.74 -5.52 -17.41
CA GLU A 134 6.75 -4.62 -17.99
C GLU A 134 7.00 -3.39 -17.08
N MET A 135 5.97 -2.83 -16.50
CA MET A 135 6.07 -1.71 -15.57
C MET A 135 6.80 -2.10 -14.29
N LEU A 136 6.50 -3.26 -13.71
CA LEU A 136 7.18 -3.76 -12.50
C LEU A 136 8.67 -3.99 -12.74
N GLU A 137 9.05 -4.58 -13.88
CA GLU A 137 10.44 -4.75 -14.27
C GLU A 137 11.15 -3.40 -14.38
N TYR A 138 10.56 -2.44 -15.09
CA TYR A 138 11.11 -1.10 -15.25
C TYR A 138 11.29 -0.36 -13.92
N VAL A 139 10.31 -0.45 -13.00
CA VAL A 139 10.40 0.18 -11.68
C VAL A 139 11.50 -0.47 -10.84
N TYR A 140 11.63 -1.80 -10.90
CA TYR A 140 12.68 -2.50 -10.17
C TYR A 140 14.08 -2.17 -10.70
N ASP A 141 14.25 -2.01 -12.00
CA ASP A 141 15.50 -1.56 -12.60
C ASP A 141 15.88 -0.15 -12.14
N ASN A 142 14.89 0.75 -11.99
CA ASN A 142 15.13 2.08 -11.43
C ASN A 142 15.62 2.01 -9.98
N PHE A 143 15.09 1.11 -9.14
CA PHE A 143 15.61 0.90 -7.79
C PHE A 143 17.06 0.40 -7.80
N THR A 144 17.36 -0.54 -8.68
CA THR A 144 18.71 -1.08 -8.82
C THR A 144 19.70 0.01 -9.23
N TYR A 145 19.36 0.78 -10.26
CA TYR A 145 20.17 1.91 -10.71
C TYR A 145 20.40 2.93 -9.59
N PHE A 146 19.34 3.28 -8.85
CA PHE A 146 19.44 4.27 -7.77
C PHE A 146 20.30 3.78 -6.61
N ASP A 147 20.16 2.51 -6.21
CA ASP A 147 20.99 1.89 -5.16
C ASP A 147 22.48 1.86 -5.56
N GLU A 148 22.79 1.50 -6.80
CA GLU A 148 24.17 1.52 -7.34
C GLU A 148 24.72 2.94 -7.36
N PHE A 149 23.93 3.91 -7.83
CA PHE A 149 24.34 5.32 -7.84
C PHE A 149 24.65 5.84 -6.42
N LEU A 150 23.82 5.52 -5.44
CA LEU A 150 24.05 5.92 -4.05
C LEU A 150 25.34 5.29 -3.51
N LYS A 151 25.58 4.01 -3.72
CA LYS A 151 26.79 3.32 -3.28
C LYS A 151 28.07 3.89 -3.87
N GLU A 152 28.04 4.28 -5.14
CA GLU A 152 29.19 4.84 -5.81
C GLU A 152 29.46 6.31 -5.46
N ASN A 153 28.42 7.13 -5.31
CA ASN A 153 28.54 8.57 -5.24
C ASN A 153 28.24 9.14 -3.86
N LEU A 154 27.40 8.49 -3.06
CA LEU A 154 26.88 8.96 -1.77
C LEU A 154 26.86 7.82 -0.73
N PRO A 155 28.03 7.25 -0.36
CA PRO A 155 28.10 6.02 0.44
C PRO A 155 27.53 6.13 1.87
N HIS A 156 27.20 7.33 2.34
CA HIS A 156 26.53 7.58 3.62
C HIS A 156 25.01 7.70 3.52
N ILE A 157 24.46 7.48 2.32
CA ILE A 157 23.02 7.49 2.06
C ILE A 157 22.62 6.09 1.59
N HIS A 158 21.64 5.50 2.23
CA HIS A 158 21.27 4.12 1.97
C HIS A 158 19.83 3.99 1.52
N LEU A 159 19.63 3.31 0.40
CA LEU A 159 18.30 2.88 -0.02
C LEU A 159 17.88 1.68 0.85
N VAL A 160 16.73 1.78 1.50
CA VAL A 160 16.08 0.60 2.07
C VAL A 160 15.55 -0.25 0.93
N LYS A 161 16.09 -1.45 0.76
CA LYS A 161 15.73 -2.34 -0.35
C LYS A 161 14.22 -2.59 -0.35
N PRO A 162 13.49 -2.20 -1.39
CA PRO A 162 12.05 -2.39 -1.43
C PRO A 162 11.72 -3.87 -1.66
N GLU A 163 10.80 -4.40 -0.85
CA GLU A 163 10.14 -5.69 -1.09
C GLU A 163 8.91 -5.49 -1.97
N GLY A 164 8.34 -4.28 -1.93
CA GLY A 164 7.18 -3.86 -2.72
C GLY A 164 7.11 -2.34 -2.88
N LEU A 165 6.01 -1.81 -3.43
CA LEU A 165 5.75 -0.41 -3.78
C LEU A 165 6.59 0.09 -4.97
N TYR A 166 6.35 1.35 -5.35
CA TYR A 166 7.17 2.10 -6.32
C TYR A 166 7.87 3.30 -5.68
N LEU A 167 7.88 3.36 -4.33
CA LEU A 167 8.50 4.44 -3.56
C LEU A 167 9.86 4.01 -3.04
N CYS A 168 10.81 4.94 -3.03
CA CYS A 168 12.12 4.76 -2.42
C CYS A 168 12.11 5.29 -0.98
N TRP A 169 12.43 4.44 -0.02
CA TRP A 169 12.72 4.89 1.34
C TRP A 169 14.24 5.03 1.50
N VAL A 170 14.71 6.26 1.74
CA VAL A 170 16.14 6.56 1.79
C VAL A 170 16.55 6.98 3.19
N ASP A 171 17.61 6.37 3.70
CA ASP A 171 18.17 6.62 5.03
C ASP A 171 19.31 7.62 4.96
N PHE A 172 19.13 8.80 5.57
CA PHE A 172 20.09 9.88 5.65
C PHE A 172 20.77 10.01 7.03
N ARG A 173 20.55 9.09 7.95
CA ARG A 173 21.04 9.21 9.35
C ARG A 173 22.55 9.35 9.44
N GLU A 174 23.31 8.77 8.53
CA GLU A 174 24.77 8.86 8.49
C GLU A 174 25.30 10.19 7.92
N CYS A 175 24.44 11.05 7.38
CA CYS A 175 24.83 12.37 6.88
C CYS A 175 25.09 13.38 8.00
N GLY A 176 24.71 13.07 9.25
CA GLY A 176 24.95 13.93 10.41
C GLY A 176 24.14 15.24 10.41
N LEU A 177 23.13 15.35 9.57
CA LEU A 177 22.20 16.48 9.50
C LEU A 177 20.98 16.21 10.38
N ASP A 178 20.48 17.23 11.06
CA ASP A 178 19.16 17.14 11.67
C ASP A 178 18.05 17.27 10.60
N LYS A 179 16.79 17.06 11.01
CA LYS A 179 15.66 17.05 10.10
C LYS A 179 15.51 18.37 9.33
N ASP A 180 15.63 19.50 10.01
CA ASP A 180 15.42 20.82 9.42
C ASP A 180 16.56 21.19 8.47
N GLU A 181 17.79 20.83 8.83
CA GLU A 181 18.98 20.99 7.97
C GLU A 181 18.91 20.11 6.72
N LEU A 182 18.42 18.86 6.86
CA LEU A 182 18.23 17.95 5.73
C LEU A 182 17.19 18.51 4.77
N GLU A 183 15.99 18.86 5.26
CA GLU A 183 14.90 19.43 4.46
C GLU A 183 15.35 20.68 3.72
N LYS A 184 16.01 21.61 4.43
CA LYS A 184 16.56 22.83 3.83
C LYS A 184 17.62 22.52 2.75
N THR A 185 18.48 21.55 3.00
CA THR A 185 19.52 21.17 2.04
C THR A 185 18.91 20.55 0.79
N MET A 186 17.92 19.67 0.93
CA MET A 186 17.24 19.06 -0.19
C MET A 186 16.47 20.09 -1.01
N LEU A 187 15.70 20.96 -0.36
CA LEU A 187 14.85 21.92 -1.05
C LEU A 187 15.65 23.09 -1.64
N GLU A 188 16.50 23.76 -0.83
CA GLU A 188 17.14 25.02 -1.24
C GLU A 188 18.44 24.82 -2.03
N LYS A 189 19.24 23.78 -1.69
CA LYS A 189 20.53 23.56 -2.34
C LYS A 189 20.44 22.54 -3.49
N ALA A 190 19.73 21.43 -3.26
CA ALA A 190 19.58 20.39 -4.26
C ALA A 190 18.40 20.62 -5.21
N GLY A 191 17.43 21.46 -4.86
CA GLY A 191 16.22 21.70 -5.64
C GLY A 191 15.30 20.48 -5.70
N LEU A 192 15.38 19.60 -4.69
CA LEU A 192 14.61 18.38 -4.58
C LEU A 192 13.51 18.54 -3.53
N TRP A 193 12.27 18.35 -3.95
CA TRP A 193 11.14 18.24 -3.05
C TRP A 193 10.83 16.75 -2.86
N LEU A 194 11.08 16.26 -1.64
CA LEU A 194 10.79 14.88 -1.22
C LEU A 194 9.77 14.92 -0.08
N ASP A 195 8.93 13.89 0.00
CA ASP A 195 7.95 13.67 1.07
C ASP A 195 8.56 12.85 2.22
#